data_7701542a3e417041df43e39879fe2aee
#
_entry.id   7701542a3e417041df43e39879fe2aee
#
_cell.length_a   1.000
_cell.length_b   1.000
_cell.length_c   1.000
_cell.angle_alpha   90.00
_cell.angle_beta   90.00
_cell.angle_gamma   90.00
#
_symmetry.space_group_name_H-M   'P 1'
#
loop_
_entity.id
_entity.type
_entity.pdbx_description
1 polymer ?
#
loop_
_entity_poly.entity_id
_entity_poly.type
_entity_poly.pdbx_seq_one_letter_code
_entity_poly.pdbx_strand_id
1 'polypeptide(L)'
;MEHAVKTCLVVDDSRVIRKVARRVLEDIGFDIAEASDGMEALAWCRAAMPDAVLLDWNMPVMNGLEFLKLLRKERDGDFPKVIFCTVENSVARIREALDAGADEYIMKPFDGDIIQAKFAEAGLL
;
A
#
# COMPACT_ATOMS: atom_id res chain seq x y z
N MET A 1 -18.25 -3.34 -22.21
CA MET A 1 -18.03 -2.60 -20.98
C MET A 1 -16.55 -2.39 -20.73
N GLU A 2 -16.17 -1.19 -20.46
CA GLU A 2 -14.79 -0.88 -20.14
C GLU A 2 -14.53 -1.07 -18.66
N HIS A 3 -13.38 -1.61 -18.35
CA HIS A 3 -12.89 -1.67 -16.98
C HIS A 3 -11.88 -0.54 -16.79
N ALA A 4 -12.14 0.32 -15.81
CA ALA A 4 -11.17 1.33 -15.44
C ALA A 4 -9.89 0.65 -14.96
N VAL A 5 -8.74 1.20 -15.34
CA VAL A 5 -7.46 0.73 -14.85
C VAL A 5 -7.37 1.04 -13.36
N LYS A 6 -7.01 0.05 -12.57
CA LYS A 6 -6.84 0.24 -11.13
C LYS A 6 -5.56 1.00 -10.83
N THR A 7 -5.62 1.84 -9.82
CA THR A 7 -4.48 2.64 -9.38
C THR A 7 -3.94 2.10 -8.06
N CYS A 8 -2.63 2.11 -7.92
CA CYS A 8 -1.95 1.75 -6.68
C CYS A 8 -0.96 2.84 -6.28
N LEU A 9 -1.06 3.27 -5.03
CA LEU A 9 -0.10 4.19 -4.43
C LEU A 9 0.97 3.37 -3.74
N VAL A 10 2.22 3.50 -4.17
CA VAL A 10 3.36 2.82 -3.57
C VAL A 10 4.02 3.79 -2.60
N VAL A 11 4.01 3.45 -1.31
CA VAL A 11 4.48 4.30 -0.23
C VAL A 11 5.67 3.65 0.47
N ASP A 12 6.85 4.19 0.26
CA ASP A 12 8.09 3.68 0.84
C ASP A 12 9.13 4.79 0.76
N ASP A 13 9.94 4.97 1.79
CA ASP A 13 10.98 5.99 1.76
C ASP A 13 12.16 5.60 0.88
N SER A 14 12.29 4.33 0.51
CA SER A 14 13.31 3.84 -0.41
C SER A 14 12.88 4.01 -1.86
N ARG A 15 13.58 4.86 -2.58
CA ARG A 15 13.33 5.04 -4.01
C ARG A 15 13.52 3.76 -4.81
N VAL A 16 14.52 2.95 -4.43
CA VAL A 16 14.80 1.67 -5.11
C VAL A 16 13.62 0.71 -4.93
N ILE A 17 13.12 0.60 -3.70
CA ILE A 17 11.97 -0.27 -3.41
C ILE A 17 10.74 0.20 -4.21
N ARG A 18 10.49 1.52 -4.24
CA ARG A 18 9.36 2.05 -5.02
C ARG A 18 9.48 1.69 -6.50
N LYS A 19 10.69 1.78 -7.06
CA LYS A 19 10.92 1.43 -8.48
C LYS A 19 10.67 -0.04 -8.75
N VAL A 20 11.14 -0.92 -7.88
CA VAL A 20 10.94 -2.36 -8.02
C VAL A 20 9.45 -2.70 -7.94
N ALA A 21 8.77 -2.19 -6.92
CA ALA A 21 7.35 -2.42 -6.75
C ALA A 21 6.54 -1.87 -7.93
N ARG A 22 6.89 -0.67 -8.39
CA ARG A 22 6.24 -0.04 -9.54
C ARG A 22 6.31 -0.93 -10.77
N ARG A 23 7.51 -1.44 -11.08
CA ARG A 23 7.69 -2.30 -12.26
C ARG A 23 6.80 -3.53 -12.19
N VAL A 24 6.78 -4.22 -11.05
CA VAL A 24 5.95 -5.40 -10.84
C VAL A 24 4.47 -5.06 -11.04
N LEU A 25 4.01 -3.99 -10.42
CA LEU A 25 2.60 -3.63 -10.46
C LEU A 25 2.16 -3.10 -11.82
N GLU A 26 3.01 -2.36 -12.51
CA GLU A 26 2.72 -1.93 -13.88
C GLU A 26 2.60 -3.13 -14.81
N ASP A 27 3.45 -4.13 -14.64
CA ASP A 27 3.42 -5.35 -15.46
C ASP A 27 2.11 -6.12 -15.29
N ILE A 28 1.45 -6.02 -14.15
CA ILE A 28 0.16 -6.67 -13.92
C ILE A 28 -1.04 -5.73 -14.13
N GLY A 29 -0.80 -4.52 -14.64
CA GLY A 29 -1.84 -3.65 -15.16
C GLY A 29 -2.27 -2.48 -14.30
N PHE A 30 -1.54 -2.16 -13.23
CA PHE A 30 -1.86 -1.00 -12.39
C PHE A 30 -1.23 0.29 -12.91
N ASP A 31 -1.94 1.39 -12.75
CA ASP A 31 -1.36 2.72 -12.82
C ASP A 31 -0.77 3.04 -11.44
N ILE A 32 0.44 3.59 -11.42
CA ILE A 32 1.19 3.75 -10.17
C ILE A 32 1.42 5.24 -9.86
N ALA A 33 1.17 5.58 -8.59
CA ALA A 33 1.66 6.81 -7.98
C ALA A 33 2.62 6.42 -6.86
N GLU A 34 3.51 7.31 -6.48
CA GLU A 34 4.52 7.05 -5.44
C GLU A 34 4.49 8.14 -4.38
N ALA A 35 4.76 7.74 -3.15
CA ALA A 35 4.93 8.65 -2.02
C ALA A 35 6.09 8.16 -1.16
N SER A 36 6.84 9.07 -0.56
CA SER A 36 8.02 8.74 0.23
C SER A 36 7.76 8.72 1.75
N ASP A 37 6.61 9.16 2.19
CA ASP A 37 6.22 9.13 3.60
C ASP A 37 4.70 9.16 3.74
N GLY A 38 4.23 9.04 4.98
CA GLY A 38 2.79 8.99 5.25
C GLY A 38 2.05 10.29 4.98
N MET A 39 2.70 11.43 5.17
CA MET A 39 2.07 12.74 4.90
C MET A 39 1.81 12.92 3.40
N GLU A 40 2.80 12.60 2.59
CA GLU A 40 2.69 12.66 1.13
C GLU A 40 1.63 11.69 0.63
N ALA A 41 1.61 10.47 1.20
CA ALA A 41 0.60 9.46 0.87
C ALA A 41 -0.81 9.95 1.20
N LEU A 42 -0.98 10.58 2.36
CA LEU A 42 -2.30 11.08 2.77
C LEU A 42 -2.79 12.19 1.84
N ALA A 43 -1.89 13.08 1.41
CA ALA A 43 -2.23 14.11 0.43
C ALA A 43 -2.69 13.51 -0.90
N TRP A 44 -2.01 12.46 -1.37
CA TRP A 44 -2.42 11.74 -2.58
C TRP A 44 -3.83 11.17 -2.43
N CYS A 45 -4.10 10.50 -1.33
CA CYS A 45 -5.41 9.87 -1.10
C CYS A 45 -6.53 10.91 -0.98
N ARG A 46 -6.25 12.05 -0.37
CA ARG A 46 -7.23 13.14 -0.27
C ARG A 46 -7.57 13.75 -1.62
N ALA A 47 -6.60 13.79 -2.52
CA ALA A 47 -6.83 14.29 -3.87
C ALA A 47 -7.62 13.29 -4.73
N ALA A 48 -7.29 12.00 -4.62
CA ALA A 48 -7.98 10.93 -5.34
C ALA A 48 -7.69 9.60 -4.64
N MET A 49 -8.71 8.92 -4.13
CA MET A 49 -8.54 7.63 -3.47
C MET A 49 -8.06 6.58 -4.47
N PRO A 50 -6.91 5.93 -4.22
CA PRO A 50 -6.46 4.83 -5.06
C PRO A 50 -7.26 3.56 -4.80
N ASP A 51 -7.16 2.59 -5.69
CA ASP A 51 -7.75 1.27 -5.46
C ASP A 51 -6.95 0.48 -4.42
N ALA A 52 -5.62 0.67 -4.42
CA ALA A 52 -4.71 -0.04 -3.53
C ALA A 52 -3.61 0.88 -3.02
N VAL A 53 -3.09 0.55 -1.85
CA VAL A 53 -1.89 1.18 -1.28
C VAL A 53 -0.94 0.07 -0.88
N LEU A 54 0.27 0.09 -1.43
CA LEU A 54 1.36 -0.77 -0.98
C LEU A 54 2.20 0.09 -0.03
N LEU A 55 2.27 -0.29 1.24
CA LEU A 55 2.64 0.62 2.32
C LEU A 55 3.76 0.04 3.18
N ASP A 56 4.87 0.78 3.29
CA ASP A 56 5.91 0.46 4.27
C ASP A 56 5.52 1.00 5.65
N TRP A 57 6.07 0.39 6.69
CA TRP A 57 5.82 0.82 8.07
C TRP A 57 6.76 1.94 8.49
N ASN A 58 8.07 1.71 8.33
CA ASN A 58 9.10 2.61 8.86
C ASN A 58 9.45 3.69 7.85
N MET A 59 8.91 4.88 8.06
CA MET A 59 9.16 6.04 7.20
C MET A 59 9.31 7.29 8.06
N PRO A 60 10.05 8.30 7.56
CA PRO A 60 10.16 9.57 8.29
C PRO A 60 8.84 10.35 8.22
N VAL A 61 8.70 11.37 9.04
CA VAL A 61 7.58 12.32 9.09
C VAL A 61 6.30 11.68 9.61
N MET A 62 5.78 10.67 8.93
CA MET A 62 4.61 9.92 9.34
C MET A 62 4.81 8.48 8.91
N ASN A 63 4.77 7.54 9.85
CA ASN A 63 4.96 6.12 9.53
C ASN A 63 3.68 5.51 8.92
N GLY A 64 3.81 4.27 8.45
CA GLY A 64 2.72 3.60 7.75
C GLY A 64 1.50 3.35 8.60
N LEU A 65 1.69 3.00 9.88
CA LEU A 65 0.55 2.77 10.77
C LEU A 65 -0.23 4.04 11.04
N GLU A 66 0.48 5.15 11.29
CA GLU A 66 -0.16 6.45 11.49
C GLU A 66 -0.95 6.87 10.25
N PHE A 67 -0.35 6.69 9.07
CA PHE A 67 -1.02 6.97 7.81
C PHE A 67 -2.31 6.15 7.68
N LEU A 68 -2.22 4.84 7.92
CA LEU A 68 -3.37 3.94 7.78
C LEU A 68 -4.52 4.37 8.68
N LYS A 69 -4.22 4.69 9.94
CA LYS A 69 -5.24 5.13 10.89
C LYS A 69 -5.93 6.40 10.42
N LEU A 70 -5.16 7.35 9.88
CA LEU A 70 -5.72 8.60 9.35
C LEU A 70 -6.51 8.36 8.06
N LEU A 71 -6.00 7.51 7.18
CA LEU A 71 -6.68 7.15 5.94
C LEU A 71 -8.08 6.61 6.23
N ARG A 72 -8.19 5.67 7.17
CA ARG A 72 -9.47 5.02 7.46
C ARG A 72 -10.51 5.99 8.08
N LYS A 73 -10.08 7.16 8.53
CA LYS A 73 -10.97 8.22 9.02
C LYS A 73 -11.36 9.22 7.95
N GLU A 74 -10.72 9.18 6.78
CA GLU A 74 -11.07 10.07 5.67
C GLU A 74 -12.38 9.62 5.03
N ARG A 75 -13.07 10.58 4.40
CA ARG A 75 -14.23 10.26 3.57
C ARG A 75 -13.78 9.29 2.46
N ASP A 76 -14.53 8.21 2.28
CA ASP A 76 -14.18 7.11 1.37
C ASP A 76 -12.84 6.42 1.72
N GLY A 77 -12.33 6.65 2.92
CA GLY A 77 -11.05 6.09 3.37
C GLY A 77 -11.05 4.59 3.60
N ASP A 78 -12.21 3.96 3.59
CA ASP A 78 -12.31 2.49 3.65
C ASP A 78 -12.20 1.82 2.28
N PHE A 79 -12.26 2.61 1.21
CA PHE A 79 -12.24 2.08 -0.15
C PHE A 79 -10.91 1.42 -0.54
N PRO A 80 -9.73 2.05 -0.32
CA PRO A 80 -8.48 1.44 -0.74
C PRO A 80 -8.18 0.14 0.00
N LYS A 81 -7.73 -0.87 -0.73
CA LYS A 81 -7.10 -2.04 -0.12
C LYS A 81 -5.69 -1.66 0.28
N VAL A 82 -5.34 -1.87 1.53
CA VAL A 82 -4.01 -1.52 2.06
C VAL A 82 -3.23 -2.78 2.34
N ILE A 83 -2.07 -2.88 1.70
CA ILE A 83 -1.18 -4.03 1.81
C ILE A 83 0.14 -3.52 2.38
N PHE A 84 0.45 -3.92 3.62
CA PHE A 84 1.75 -3.59 4.20
C PHE A 84 2.85 -4.39 3.53
N CYS A 85 4.00 -3.74 3.28
CA CYS A 85 5.17 -4.38 2.70
C CYS A 85 6.39 -3.88 3.48
N THR A 86 6.86 -4.67 4.46
CA THR A 86 7.82 -4.16 5.44
C THR A 86 8.67 -5.30 6.02
N VAL A 87 9.73 -4.91 6.75
CA VAL A 87 10.56 -5.86 7.51
C VAL A 87 10.00 -6.16 8.90
N GLU A 88 8.99 -5.42 9.35
CA GLU A 88 8.35 -5.68 10.65
C GLU A 88 7.59 -7.01 10.59
N ASN A 89 7.99 -7.96 11.44
CA ASN A 89 7.48 -9.33 11.35
C ASN A 89 6.95 -9.91 12.65
N SER A 90 6.86 -9.13 13.71
CA SER A 90 6.30 -9.65 14.96
C SER A 90 4.80 -9.84 14.84
N VAL A 91 4.27 -10.86 15.52
CA VAL A 91 2.82 -11.12 15.54
C VAL A 91 2.06 -9.90 16.05
N ALA A 92 2.62 -9.20 17.05
CA ALA A 92 2.00 -8.00 17.61
C ALA A 92 1.88 -6.88 16.56
N ARG A 93 2.92 -6.68 15.74
CA ARG A 93 2.90 -5.66 14.68
C ARG A 93 1.93 -6.01 13.57
N ILE A 94 1.92 -7.27 13.15
CA ILE A 94 0.98 -7.73 12.12
C ILE A 94 -0.46 -7.54 12.60
N ARG A 95 -0.74 -7.91 13.85
CA ARG A 95 -2.07 -7.73 14.44
C ARG A 95 -2.44 -6.25 14.50
N GLU A 96 -1.51 -5.41 14.91
CA GLU A 96 -1.72 -3.96 15.00
C GLU A 96 -2.11 -3.37 13.64
N ALA A 97 -1.41 -3.80 12.58
CA ALA A 97 -1.72 -3.36 11.22
C ALA A 97 -3.11 -3.81 10.78
N LEU A 98 -3.45 -5.08 11.01
CA LEU A 98 -4.76 -5.63 10.65
C LEU A 98 -5.88 -4.94 11.43
N ASP A 99 -5.69 -4.71 12.71
CA ASP A 99 -6.66 -4.02 13.56
C ASP A 99 -6.88 -2.56 13.11
N ALA A 100 -5.85 -1.94 12.56
CA ALA A 100 -5.94 -0.58 12.03
C ALA A 100 -6.61 -0.51 10.66
N GLY A 101 -6.88 -1.66 10.03
CA GLY A 101 -7.60 -1.72 8.77
C GLY A 101 -6.77 -2.15 7.56
N ALA A 102 -5.59 -2.75 7.76
CA ALA A 102 -4.83 -3.35 6.67
C ALA A 102 -5.53 -4.60 6.16
N ASP A 103 -5.46 -4.81 4.86
CA ASP A 103 -6.09 -5.97 4.21
C ASP A 103 -5.15 -7.14 4.06
N GLU A 104 -3.85 -6.87 3.83
CA GLU A 104 -2.84 -7.90 3.65
C GLU A 104 -1.48 -7.41 4.14
N TYR A 105 -0.54 -8.35 4.23
CA TYR A 105 0.79 -8.08 4.78
C TYR A 105 1.84 -8.88 3.99
N ILE A 106 2.87 -8.17 3.50
CA ILE A 106 3.97 -8.76 2.76
C ILE A 106 5.27 -8.49 3.50
N MET A 107 6.10 -9.52 3.66
CA MET A 107 7.42 -9.37 4.26
C MET A 107 8.46 -9.00 3.19
N LYS A 108 9.36 -8.08 3.52
CA LYS A 108 10.55 -7.80 2.71
C LYS A 108 11.67 -8.80 3.09
N PRO A 109 12.47 -9.25 2.13
CA PRO A 109 12.40 -8.98 0.70
C PRO A 109 11.25 -9.72 0.03
N PHE A 110 10.72 -9.14 -1.02
CA PHE A 110 9.59 -9.72 -1.77
C PHE A 110 9.98 -9.94 -3.22
N ASP A 111 9.19 -10.73 -3.93
CA ASP A 111 9.27 -10.88 -5.38
C ASP A 111 7.91 -10.59 -6.02
N GLY A 112 7.89 -10.59 -7.36
CA GLY A 112 6.66 -10.29 -8.09
C GLY A 112 5.55 -11.30 -7.86
N ASP A 113 5.89 -12.57 -7.64
CA ASP A 113 4.90 -13.62 -7.42
C ASP A 113 4.17 -13.41 -6.08
N ILE A 114 4.90 -13.00 -5.05
CA ILE A 114 4.31 -12.71 -3.75
C ILE A 114 3.38 -11.50 -3.83
N ILE A 115 3.79 -10.43 -4.51
CA ILE A 115 2.95 -9.25 -4.71
C ILE A 115 1.68 -9.65 -5.45
N GLN A 116 1.80 -10.39 -6.53
CA GLN A 116 0.65 -10.80 -7.33
C GLN A 116 -0.32 -11.65 -6.51
N ALA A 117 0.20 -12.61 -5.75
CA ALA A 117 -0.62 -13.48 -4.90
C ALA A 117 -1.38 -12.69 -3.84
N LYS A 118 -0.70 -11.75 -3.17
CA LYS A 118 -1.33 -10.95 -2.10
C LYS A 118 -2.36 -9.96 -2.66
N PHE A 119 -2.11 -9.40 -3.81
CA PHE A 119 -3.07 -8.53 -4.48
C PHE A 119 -4.31 -9.31 -4.91
N ALA A 120 -4.12 -10.55 -5.38
CA ALA A 120 -5.24 -11.43 -5.70
C ALA A 120 -6.06 -11.77 -4.45
N GLU A 121 -5.39 -12.11 -3.34
CA GLU A 121 -6.06 -12.39 -2.06
C GLU A 121 -6.87 -11.19 -1.55
N ALA A 122 -6.39 -9.98 -1.81
CA ALA A 122 -7.09 -8.75 -1.42
C ALA A 122 -8.26 -8.41 -2.35
N GLY A 123 -8.46 -9.17 -3.41
CA GLY A 123 -9.55 -8.92 -4.35
C GLY A 123 -9.23 -7.88 -5.42
N LEU A 124 -7.96 -7.57 -5.62
CA LEU A 124 -7.51 -6.56 -6.59
C LEU A 124 -7.22 -7.15 -7.97
N LEU A 125 -7.11 -8.46 -8.05
CA LEU A 125 -6.84 -9.17 -9.30
C LEU A 125 -7.88 -10.23 -9.56
#